data_221468801ec5793d80dbd9f20d33b771
#
_entry.id   221468801ec5793d80dbd9f20d33b771
#
_cell.length_a   1.000
_cell.length_b   1.000
_cell.length_c   1.000
_cell.angle_alpha   90.00
_cell.angle_beta   90.00
_cell.angle_gamma   90.00
#
_symmetry.space_group_name_H-M   'P 1'
#
loop_
_entity.id
_entity.type
_entity.pdbx_description
1 polymer ?
#
loop_
_entity_poly.entity_id
_entity_poly.type
_entity_poly.pdbx_seq_one_letter_code
_entity_poly.pdbx_strand_id
1 'polypeptide(L)'
;MKRISSVLFAVAGLCMASAISLADEAKIAQAVTPLPEDLRAEAGVYDYDDNGERLTYREAGNHVECQPRDENGFTTCTSTATAARRDLSAKLSAEGLSGGELQAALASAEEAGEVDPMPMGSMFYRAYDKDDRIQLLWVVFLPDAVSDVLGMSTLSQRDNSLAGKGLPWMMREGTGSAHLMIPINGTEISNLGGASMSLDTKAIEDPIKHATLPLPEDLRPYAAVIDYDDEGNRKVLRPGRNAIECRVRDEQTGFTRCYHRSLGAETDMQAKLMAEGKTMQEVFAAVGEARESGELTPPPLGSLAYRLYEEDDRLKLLWVMRLPNAMAADLGMPTGSQRDASLEGKGLPWMMREGTSSAHLMIPINGTELSNSK
;
A
#
# COMPACT_ATOMS: atom_id res chain seq x y z
N MET A 1 -14.06 22.78 -75.77
CA MET A 1 -13.53 21.58 -75.12
C MET A 1 -12.28 21.95 -74.30
N LYS A 2 -12.43 22.15 -73.00
CA LYS A 2 -11.32 22.43 -72.07
C LYS A 2 -11.13 21.21 -71.19
N ARG A 3 -9.95 20.55 -71.28
CA ARG A 3 -9.55 19.43 -70.43
C ARG A 3 -9.03 19.99 -69.09
N ILE A 4 -9.68 19.60 -68.01
CA ILE A 4 -9.22 19.89 -66.65
C ILE A 4 -8.36 18.64 -66.23
N SER A 5 -7.07 18.86 -66.02
CA SER A 5 -6.16 17.85 -65.44
C SER A 5 -6.19 18.00 -63.93
N SER A 6 -6.74 16.96 -63.27
CA SER A 6 -6.69 16.83 -61.81
C SER A 6 -5.34 16.24 -61.39
N VAL A 7 -4.56 17.03 -60.63
CA VAL A 7 -3.32 16.58 -59.99
C VAL A 7 -3.70 16.04 -58.61
N LEU A 8 -3.56 14.69 -58.43
CA LEU A 8 -3.63 14.06 -57.12
C LEU A 8 -2.31 14.27 -56.37
N PHE A 9 -2.34 15.05 -55.30
CA PHE A 9 -1.24 15.07 -54.32
C PHE A 9 -1.44 13.88 -53.35
N ALA A 10 -0.61 12.86 -53.45
CA ALA A 10 -0.48 11.83 -52.46
C ALA A 10 0.43 12.32 -51.32
N VAL A 11 -0.17 12.67 -50.19
CA VAL A 11 0.59 12.95 -48.95
C VAL A 11 0.93 11.58 -48.31
N ALA A 12 2.17 11.13 -48.53
CA ALA A 12 2.75 10.01 -47.79
C ALA A 12 3.10 10.47 -46.37
N GLY A 13 2.24 10.25 -45.43
CA GLY A 13 2.54 10.41 -44.01
C GLY A 13 3.57 9.36 -43.59
N LEU A 14 4.83 9.74 -43.43
CA LEU A 14 5.89 8.95 -42.84
C LEU A 14 5.61 8.85 -41.33
N CYS A 15 4.99 7.76 -40.84
CA CYS A 15 5.04 7.38 -39.43
C CYS A 15 6.49 6.95 -39.13
N MET A 16 7.31 7.88 -38.61
CA MET A 16 8.58 7.51 -37.99
C MET A 16 8.26 6.84 -36.64
N ALA A 17 8.06 5.54 -36.65
CA ALA A 17 8.20 4.74 -35.46
C ALA A 17 9.69 4.75 -35.09
N SER A 18 10.08 5.47 -34.06
CA SER A 18 11.43 5.43 -33.50
C SER A 18 11.69 3.99 -33.07
N ALA A 19 12.62 3.33 -33.72
CA ALA A 19 13.03 1.97 -33.32
C ALA A 19 13.69 2.06 -31.93
N ILE A 20 13.05 1.47 -30.93
CA ILE A 20 13.63 1.31 -29.58
C ILE A 20 14.91 0.50 -29.74
N SER A 21 16.03 0.96 -29.17
CA SER A 21 17.27 0.20 -29.21
C SER A 21 17.24 -0.99 -28.26
N LEU A 22 18.05 -2.02 -28.51
CA LEU A 22 18.18 -3.16 -27.57
C LEU A 22 18.65 -2.70 -26.17
N ALA A 23 19.42 -1.62 -26.10
CA ALA A 23 19.85 -1.04 -24.83
C ALA A 23 18.68 -0.39 -24.09
N ASP A 24 17.76 0.26 -24.80
CA ASP A 24 16.56 0.86 -24.20
C ASP A 24 15.59 -0.23 -23.75
N GLU A 25 15.43 -1.31 -24.49
CA GLU A 25 14.63 -2.47 -24.08
C GLU A 25 15.15 -3.08 -22.76
N ALA A 26 16.48 -3.24 -22.62
CA ALA A 26 17.08 -3.74 -21.39
C ALA A 26 16.85 -2.78 -20.20
N LYS A 27 16.96 -1.45 -20.42
CA LYS A 27 16.65 -0.44 -19.42
C LYS A 27 15.17 -0.49 -19.00
N ILE A 28 14.26 -0.58 -19.97
CA ILE A 28 12.82 -0.69 -19.73
C ILE A 28 12.50 -1.93 -18.88
N ALA A 29 13.02 -3.09 -19.27
CA ALA A 29 12.81 -4.33 -18.55
C ALA A 29 13.31 -4.27 -17.10
N GLN A 30 14.47 -3.65 -16.88
CA GLN A 30 15.06 -3.46 -15.56
C GLN A 30 14.26 -2.44 -14.71
N ALA A 31 13.85 -1.30 -15.30
CA ALA A 31 13.16 -0.22 -14.60
C ALA A 31 11.82 -0.65 -13.99
N VAL A 32 11.10 -1.59 -14.62
CA VAL A 32 9.77 -2.03 -14.16
C VAL A 32 9.82 -3.18 -13.15
N THR A 33 11.01 -3.65 -12.76
CA THR A 33 11.15 -4.79 -11.83
C THR A 33 10.49 -4.59 -10.47
N PRO A 34 10.44 -3.38 -9.86
CA PRO A 34 9.76 -3.18 -8.58
C PRO A 34 8.24 -3.33 -8.62
N LEU A 35 7.65 -3.27 -9.83
CA LEU A 35 6.20 -3.31 -10.02
C LEU A 35 5.63 -4.72 -9.96
N PRO A 36 4.37 -4.88 -9.56
CA PRO A 36 3.62 -6.10 -9.81
C PRO A 36 3.41 -6.31 -11.32
N GLU A 37 3.20 -7.54 -11.72
CA GLU A 37 3.20 -7.96 -13.13
C GLU A 37 2.16 -7.20 -13.97
N ASP A 38 0.97 -6.96 -13.41
CA ASP A 38 -0.14 -6.27 -14.08
C ASP A 38 0.16 -4.81 -14.45
N LEU A 39 1.12 -4.17 -13.79
CA LEU A 39 1.52 -2.79 -14.10
C LEU A 39 2.73 -2.68 -15.04
N ARG A 40 3.54 -3.74 -15.20
CA ARG A 40 4.85 -3.67 -15.89
C ARG A 40 4.76 -3.35 -17.38
N ALA A 41 3.78 -3.94 -18.06
CA ALA A 41 3.68 -3.86 -19.52
C ALA A 41 3.49 -2.43 -20.03
N GLU A 42 2.70 -1.63 -19.32
CA GLU A 42 2.29 -0.31 -19.74
C GLU A 42 2.85 0.82 -18.86
N ALA A 43 3.71 0.52 -17.87
CA ALA A 43 4.37 1.56 -17.07
C ALA A 43 5.27 2.43 -17.94
N GLY A 44 5.24 3.74 -17.76
CA GLY A 44 6.19 4.65 -18.37
C GLY A 44 7.61 4.37 -17.90
N VAL A 45 8.61 4.66 -18.75
CA VAL A 45 10.02 4.57 -18.34
C VAL A 45 10.76 5.81 -18.82
N TYR A 46 11.41 6.50 -17.90
CA TYR A 46 12.10 7.76 -18.18
C TYR A 46 13.34 7.88 -17.26
N ASP A 47 14.20 8.82 -17.60
CA ASP A 47 15.36 9.22 -16.82
C ASP A 47 15.50 10.76 -16.89
N TYR A 48 16.52 11.32 -16.28
CA TYR A 48 16.86 12.72 -16.42
C TYR A 48 18.30 12.87 -16.91
N ASP A 49 18.54 13.89 -17.73
CA ASP A 49 19.89 14.28 -18.11
C ASP A 49 20.57 15.12 -17.00
N ASP A 50 21.81 15.53 -17.24
CA ASP A 50 22.62 16.34 -16.30
C ASP A 50 22.01 17.72 -16.00
N ASN A 51 21.06 18.18 -16.81
CA ASN A 51 20.34 19.45 -16.62
C ASN A 51 18.99 19.24 -15.91
N GLY A 52 18.63 18.00 -15.56
CA GLY A 52 17.34 17.65 -14.97
C GLY A 52 16.18 17.62 -15.98
N GLU A 53 16.48 17.55 -17.30
CA GLU A 53 15.46 17.42 -18.34
C GLU A 53 15.10 15.94 -18.53
N ARG A 54 13.79 15.68 -18.70
CA ARG A 54 13.26 14.31 -18.81
C ARG A 54 13.64 13.65 -20.14
N LEU A 55 14.17 12.44 -20.07
CA LEU A 55 14.47 11.54 -21.20
C LEU A 55 13.50 10.37 -21.17
N THR A 56 12.55 10.29 -22.08
CA THR A 56 11.53 9.23 -22.11
C THR A 56 11.97 8.06 -22.98
N TYR A 57 12.06 6.85 -22.40
CA TYR A 57 12.31 5.59 -23.09
C TYR A 57 11.02 4.88 -23.50
N ARG A 58 9.97 5.01 -22.70
CA ARG A 58 8.62 4.51 -22.96
C ARG A 58 7.57 5.40 -22.31
N GLU A 59 6.62 5.87 -23.10
CA GLU A 59 5.47 6.60 -22.58
C GLU A 59 4.61 5.71 -21.66
N ALA A 60 3.98 6.31 -20.66
CA ALA A 60 3.10 5.58 -19.78
C ALA A 60 1.76 5.29 -20.48
N GLY A 61 1.42 4.01 -20.61
CA GLY A 61 0.09 3.56 -21.01
C GLY A 61 -0.85 3.34 -19.83
N ASN A 62 -0.30 3.32 -18.61
CA ASN A 62 -1.03 3.27 -17.35
C ASN A 62 -0.64 4.44 -16.43
N HIS A 63 -1.06 4.37 -15.19
CA HIS A 63 -0.86 5.42 -14.18
C HIS A 63 0.47 5.33 -13.40
N VAL A 64 1.45 4.57 -13.89
CA VAL A 64 2.75 4.37 -13.21
C VAL A 64 3.89 4.67 -14.17
N GLU A 65 4.95 5.27 -13.67
CA GLU A 65 6.19 5.50 -14.40
C GLU A 65 7.40 5.19 -13.52
N CYS A 66 8.47 4.70 -14.16
CA CYS A 66 9.65 4.17 -13.52
C CYS A 66 10.92 4.87 -14.00
N GLN A 67 11.88 5.02 -13.09
CA GLN A 67 13.27 5.35 -13.41
C GLN A 67 14.11 4.08 -13.39
N PRO A 68 15.02 3.91 -14.37
CA PRO A 68 16.00 2.84 -14.37
C PRO A 68 16.87 2.88 -13.09
N ARG A 69 17.61 1.82 -12.88
CA ARG A 69 18.55 1.70 -11.79
C ARG A 69 19.58 2.83 -11.80
N ASP A 70 19.65 3.57 -10.71
CA ASP A 70 20.66 4.60 -10.50
C ASP A 70 22.03 4.01 -10.13
N GLU A 71 23.05 4.87 -10.05
CA GLU A 71 24.42 4.52 -9.64
C GLU A 71 24.53 3.95 -8.21
N ASN A 72 23.56 4.25 -7.34
CA ASN A 72 23.47 3.73 -6.00
C ASN A 72 22.82 2.33 -5.93
N GLY A 73 22.21 1.87 -7.02
CA GLY A 73 21.55 0.58 -7.13
C GLY A 73 20.05 0.61 -6.89
N PHE A 74 19.42 1.79 -6.85
CA PHE A 74 17.98 1.91 -6.70
C PHE A 74 17.26 1.96 -8.04
N THR A 75 16.16 1.25 -8.13
CA THR A 75 15.15 1.36 -9.18
C THR A 75 13.86 1.85 -8.51
N THR A 76 13.22 2.87 -9.06
CA THR A 76 12.05 3.50 -8.42
C THR A 76 10.91 3.67 -9.41
N CYS A 77 9.68 3.31 -9.01
CA CYS A 77 8.47 3.62 -9.76
C CYS A 77 7.48 4.39 -8.87
N THR A 78 6.66 5.24 -9.49
CA THR A 78 5.71 6.11 -8.80
C THR A 78 4.48 6.36 -9.65
N SER A 79 3.43 6.96 -9.07
CA SER A 79 2.27 7.43 -9.84
C SER A 79 2.67 8.53 -10.84
N THR A 80 2.11 8.49 -12.05
CA THR A 80 2.22 9.57 -13.03
C THR A 80 1.66 10.91 -12.52
N ALA A 81 0.73 10.88 -11.57
CA ALA A 81 0.22 12.08 -10.90
C ALA A 81 1.31 12.90 -10.19
N THR A 82 2.46 12.28 -9.89
CA THR A 82 3.60 12.95 -9.25
C THR A 82 4.66 13.44 -10.24
N ALA A 83 4.44 13.30 -11.56
CA ALA A 83 5.44 13.58 -12.60
C ALA A 83 5.96 15.02 -12.55
N ALA A 84 5.07 16.03 -12.56
CA ALA A 84 5.46 17.43 -12.54
C ALA A 84 6.35 17.79 -11.32
N ARG A 85 6.00 17.27 -10.13
CA ARG A 85 6.80 17.46 -8.91
C ARG A 85 8.20 16.84 -9.04
N ARG A 86 8.32 15.69 -9.71
CA ARG A 86 9.61 15.01 -9.91
C ARG A 86 10.45 15.69 -10.96
N ASP A 87 9.84 16.18 -12.03
CA ASP A 87 10.53 16.99 -13.04
C ASP A 87 11.11 18.26 -12.42
N LEU A 88 10.33 18.94 -11.58
CA LEU A 88 10.84 20.10 -10.81
C LEU A 88 11.97 19.70 -9.86
N SER A 89 11.82 18.57 -9.15
CA SER A 89 12.87 18.07 -8.25
C SER A 89 14.18 17.78 -8.98
N ALA A 90 14.11 17.20 -10.19
CA ALA A 90 15.30 16.92 -10.99
C ALA A 90 16.00 18.21 -11.44
N LYS A 91 15.26 19.21 -11.90
CA LYS A 91 15.79 20.52 -12.28
C LYS A 91 16.47 21.23 -11.11
N LEU A 92 15.79 21.32 -9.98
CA LEU A 92 16.36 21.93 -8.77
C LEU A 92 17.61 21.20 -8.29
N SER A 93 17.64 19.85 -8.41
CA SER A 93 18.82 19.06 -8.08
C SER A 93 19.99 19.32 -9.04
N ALA A 94 19.73 19.46 -10.34
CA ALA A 94 20.73 19.85 -11.34
C ALA A 94 21.28 21.26 -11.10
N GLU A 95 20.48 22.18 -10.53
CA GLU A 95 20.90 23.51 -10.06
C GLU A 95 21.72 23.46 -8.75
N GLY A 96 21.87 22.27 -8.14
CA GLY A 96 22.70 22.04 -6.95
C GLY A 96 21.95 22.01 -5.62
N LEU A 97 20.60 22.13 -5.61
CA LEU A 97 19.83 22.01 -4.38
C LEU A 97 19.79 20.55 -3.92
N SER A 98 19.88 20.33 -2.62
CA SER A 98 19.83 18.99 -2.04
C SER A 98 19.21 18.99 -0.62
N GLY A 99 18.84 17.83 -0.13
CA GLY A 99 18.38 17.66 1.25
C GLY A 99 17.24 18.60 1.63
N GLY A 100 17.42 19.37 2.70
CA GLY A 100 16.40 20.28 3.23
C GLY A 100 16.09 21.47 2.31
N GLU A 101 17.07 21.98 1.56
CA GLU A 101 16.88 23.09 0.63
C GLU A 101 15.98 22.69 -0.55
N LEU A 102 16.21 21.49 -1.11
CA LEU A 102 15.35 20.93 -2.15
C LEU A 102 13.92 20.73 -1.64
N GLN A 103 13.74 20.20 -0.44
CA GLN A 103 12.39 20.00 0.12
C GLN A 103 11.68 21.33 0.39
N ALA A 104 12.38 22.36 0.85
CA ALA A 104 11.82 23.68 1.05
C ALA A 104 11.39 24.34 -0.28
N ALA A 105 12.22 24.19 -1.33
CA ALA A 105 11.88 24.71 -2.66
C ALA A 105 10.64 24.01 -3.26
N LEU A 106 10.55 22.68 -3.12
CA LEU A 106 9.38 21.91 -3.56
C LEU A 106 8.11 22.31 -2.79
N ALA A 107 8.20 22.50 -1.46
CA ALA A 107 7.08 22.97 -0.66
C ALA A 107 6.62 24.38 -1.09
N SER A 108 7.55 25.28 -1.38
CA SER A 108 7.22 26.62 -1.90
C SER A 108 6.53 26.56 -3.26
N ALA A 109 6.94 25.67 -4.15
CA ALA A 109 6.29 25.47 -5.45
C ALA A 109 4.87 24.88 -5.30
N GLU A 110 4.65 23.99 -4.34
CA GLU A 110 3.32 23.49 -3.99
C GLU A 110 2.42 24.61 -3.44
N GLU A 111 2.92 25.44 -2.53
CA GLU A 111 2.17 26.59 -2.00
C GLU A 111 1.84 27.63 -3.07
N ALA A 112 2.72 27.79 -4.07
CA ALA A 112 2.50 28.67 -5.23
C ALA A 112 1.53 28.06 -6.27
N GLY A 113 1.19 26.77 -6.16
CA GLY A 113 0.36 26.06 -7.13
C GLY A 113 1.08 25.76 -8.45
N GLU A 114 2.42 25.73 -8.46
CA GLU A 114 3.23 25.35 -9.61
C GLU A 114 3.27 23.85 -9.83
N VAL A 115 3.17 23.08 -8.75
CA VAL A 115 3.02 21.62 -8.74
C VAL A 115 1.96 21.21 -7.74
N ASP A 116 1.23 20.15 -8.06
CA ASP A 116 0.25 19.59 -7.13
C ASP A 116 0.95 18.92 -5.92
N PRO A 117 0.35 19.00 -4.72
CA PRO A 117 0.83 18.26 -3.58
C PRO A 117 0.71 16.76 -3.84
N MET A 118 1.61 15.98 -3.23
CA MET A 118 1.55 14.53 -3.35
C MET A 118 0.27 13.98 -2.72
N PRO A 119 -0.58 13.25 -3.47
CA PRO A 119 -1.81 12.69 -2.92
C PRO A 119 -1.53 11.76 -1.75
N MET A 120 -2.29 11.90 -0.66
CA MET A 120 -2.22 10.97 0.47
C MET A 120 -2.58 9.55 0.00
N GLY A 121 -1.72 8.58 0.30
CA GLY A 121 -1.86 7.21 -0.17
C GLY A 121 -1.03 6.89 -1.42
N SER A 122 -0.35 7.87 -2.03
CA SER A 122 0.50 7.63 -3.20
C SER A 122 1.51 6.52 -2.95
N MET A 123 1.63 5.61 -3.90
CA MET A 123 2.53 4.46 -3.82
C MET A 123 3.87 4.76 -4.49
N PHE A 124 4.95 4.38 -3.81
CA PHE A 124 6.29 4.29 -4.35
C PHE A 124 6.74 2.83 -4.32
N TYR A 125 7.31 2.40 -5.41
CA TYR A 125 7.90 1.07 -5.57
C TYR A 125 9.41 1.23 -5.65
N ARG A 126 10.13 0.51 -4.83
CA ARG A 126 11.58 0.58 -4.79
C ARG A 126 12.17 -0.82 -4.83
N ALA A 127 13.09 -1.06 -5.75
CA ALA A 127 13.98 -2.20 -5.70
C ALA A 127 15.42 -1.72 -5.44
N TYR A 128 16.17 -2.52 -4.72
CA TYR A 128 17.58 -2.29 -4.44
C TYR A 128 18.35 -3.59 -4.62
N ASP A 129 19.44 -3.57 -5.32
CA ASP A 129 20.16 -4.78 -5.76
C ASP A 129 21.37 -5.16 -4.88
N LYS A 130 21.40 -4.67 -3.63
CA LYS A 130 22.47 -4.98 -2.68
C LYS A 130 21.92 -5.62 -1.41
N ASP A 131 22.63 -6.59 -0.87
CA ASP A 131 22.20 -7.42 0.25
C ASP A 131 22.13 -6.69 1.60
N ASP A 132 22.81 -5.53 1.74
CA ASP A 132 22.79 -4.70 2.94
C ASP A 132 21.56 -3.79 3.05
N ARG A 133 20.60 -3.92 2.11
CA ARG A 133 19.37 -3.13 2.03
C ARG A 133 18.15 -4.02 1.86
N ILE A 134 16.99 -3.43 2.14
CA ILE A 134 15.69 -4.05 1.82
C ILE A 134 15.56 -4.06 0.30
N GLN A 135 15.64 -5.24 -0.32
CA GLN A 135 15.72 -5.41 -1.76
C GLN A 135 14.44 -5.02 -2.48
N LEU A 136 13.27 -5.33 -1.92
CA LEU A 136 11.98 -4.88 -2.45
C LEU A 136 11.17 -4.20 -1.34
N LEU A 137 10.90 -2.92 -1.55
CA LEU A 137 10.22 -2.08 -0.58
C LEU A 137 9.18 -1.22 -1.27
N TRP A 138 7.94 -1.33 -0.83
CA TRP A 138 6.88 -0.42 -1.24
C TRP A 138 6.64 0.61 -0.14
N VAL A 139 6.29 1.82 -0.52
CA VAL A 139 6.12 2.92 0.41
C VAL A 139 4.79 3.61 0.10
N VAL A 140 3.93 3.76 1.11
CA VAL A 140 2.70 4.54 1.00
C VAL A 140 2.91 5.89 1.66
N PHE A 141 2.74 6.95 0.91
CA PHE A 141 2.93 8.32 1.37
C PHE A 141 1.71 8.80 2.17
N LEU A 142 1.93 9.28 3.37
CA LEU A 142 0.89 9.67 4.33
C LEU A 142 1.26 11.01 4.98
N PRO A 143 1.26 12.13 4.22
CA PRO A 143 1.68 13.44 4.75
C PRO A 143 0.98 13.77 6.07
N ASP A 144 1.75 14.28 7.04
CA ASP A 144 1.32 14.70 8.37
C ASP A 144 0.67 13.61 9.24
N ALA A 145 0.70 12.36 8.79
CA ALA A 145 0.14 11.25 9.54
C ALA A 145 0.90 10.99 10.85
N VAL A 146 0.14 10.70 11.90
CA VAL A 146 0.63 10.35 13.24
C VAL A 146 0.30 8.89 13.52
N SER A 147 1.29 8.11 13.92
CA SER A 147 1.17 6.67 14.12
C SER A 147 0.10 6.29 15.15
N ASP A 148 0.04 6.99 16.26
CA ASP A 148 -0.96 6.76 17.31
C ASP A 148 -2.40 7.03 16.80
N VAL A 149 -2.58 8.00 15.90
CA VAL A 149 -3.88 8.31 15.30
C VAL A 149 -4.31 7.24 14.30
N LEU A 150 -3.38 6.64 13.57
CA LEU A 150 -3.68 5.66 12.52
C LEU A 150 -3.60 4.21 13.02
N GLY A 151 -3.14 4.00 14.25
CA GLY A 151 -2.91 2.67 14.82
C GLY A 151 -1.75 1.93 14.15
N MET A 152 -0.65 2.62 13.85
CA MET A 152 0.53 2.07 13.19
C MET A 152 1.72 1.94 14.14
N SER A 153 2.61 0.97 13.89
CA SER A 153 3.90 0.87 14.58
C SER A 153 4.92 1.83 13.95
N THR A 154 5.75 2.43 14.80
CA THR A 154 6.96 3.17 14.39
C THR A 154 8.24 2.37 14.64
N LEU A 155 8.12 1.16 15.22
CA LEU A 155 9.25 0.30 15.49
C LEU A 155 9.88 -0.15 14.16
N SER A 156 11.13 0.27 13.93
CA SER A 156 11.85 -0.07 12.70
C SER A 156 11.92 -1.59 12.51
N GLN A 157 11.51 -2.04 11.34
CA GLN A 157 11.58 -3.44 10.92
C GLN A 157 12.74 -3.70 9.94
N ARG A 158 13.74 -2.80 9.90
CA ARG A 158 14.84 -2.90 8.94
C ARG A 158 15.57 -4.25 9.03
N ASP A 159 15.97 -4.66 10.22
CA ASP A 159 16.75 -5.90 10.39
C ASP A 159 15.92 -7.15 10.11
N ASN A 160 14.65 -7.14 10.53
CA ASN A 160 13.70 -8.20 10.16
C ASN A 160 13.46 -8.24 8.65
N SER A 161 13.40 -7.08 7.99
CA SER A 161 13.22 -6.99 6.53
C SER A 161 14.42 -7.54 5.76
N LEU A 162 15.64 -7.27 6.24
CA LEU A 162 16.85 -7.88 5.68
C LEU A 162 16.86 -9.40 5.83
N ALA A 163 16.19 -9.92 6.86
CA ALA A 163 15.99 -11.35 7.08
C ALA A 163 14.72 -11.91 6.38
N GLY A 164 14.08 -11.14 5.50
CA GLY A 164 12.89 -11.56 4.72
C GLY A 164 11.61 -11.76 5.53
N LYS A 165 11.47 -11.12 6.71
CA LYS A 165 10.31 -11.24 7.62
C LYS A 165 9.87 -9.92 8.25
N GLY A 166 10.24 -8.80 7.66
CA GLY A 166 9.84 -7.47 8.15
C GLY A 166 8.35 -7.22 8.03
N LEU A 167 7.80 -6.52 9.02
CA LEU A 167 6.43 -6.00 9.02
C LEU A 167 6.43 -4.55 8.51
N PRO A 168 5.29 -4.03 8.02
CA PRO A 168 5.17 -2.60 7.73
C PRO A 168 5.35 -1.73 8.99
N TRP A 169 5.97 -0.55 8.84
CA TRP A 169 6.14 0.43 9.92
C TRP A 169 6.11 1.86 9.38
N MET A 170 5.67 2.80 10.19
CA MET A 170 5.64 4.22 9.84
C MET A 170 6.97 4.88 10.10
N MET A 171 7.37 5.76 9.20
CA MET A 171 8.53 6.64 9.34
C MET A 171 8.14 8.11 9.22
N ARG A 172 8.89 8.98 9.90
CA ARG A 172 8.75 10.44 9.84
C ARG A 172 7.34 10.93 10.20
N GLU A 173 6.69 10.27 11.15
CA GLU A 173 5.34 10.65 11.59
C GLU A 173 5.25 12.15 11.96
N GLY A 174 4.08 12.74 11.74
CA GLY A 174 3.80 14.14 12.04
C GLY A 174 4.54 15.15 11.14
N THR A 175 5.11 14.70 10.02
CA THR A 175 5.78 15.57 9.04
C THR A 175 5.15 15.43 7.67
N GLY A 176 5.30 16.44 6.80
CA GLY A 176 4.85 16.36 5.41
C GLY A 176 5.49 15.22 4.60
N SER A 177 6.52 14.54 5.13
CA SER A 177 7.14 13.36 4.53
C SER A 177 6.86 12.06 5.28
N ALA A 178 5.83 12.01 6.12
CA ALA A 178 5.39 10.79 6.81
C ALA A 178 4.97 9.72 5.80
N HIS A 179 5.34 8.47 6.05
CA HIS A 179 5.05 7.37 5.13
C HIS A 179 5.07 6.01 5.82
N LEU A 180 4.32 5.05 5.28
CA LEU A 180 4.36 3.64 5.67
C LEU A 180 5.35 2.90 4.78
N MET A 181 6.33 2.26 5.38
CA MET A 181 7.26 1.32 4.75
C MET A 181 6.62 -0.07 4.72
N ILE A 182 6.56 -0.71 3.55
CA ILE A 182 6.01 -2.06 3.38
C ILE A 182 7.11 -2.94 2.76
N PRO A 183 7.91 -3.65 3.58
CA PRO A 183 8.88 -4.59 3.04
C PRO A 183 8.14 -5.73 2.35
N ILE A 184 8.51 -6.03 1.13
CA ILE A 184 7.95 -7.14 0.37
C ILE A 184 8.84 -8.35 0.60
N ASN A 185 8.27 -9.39 1.17
CA ASN A 185 8.95 -10.65 1.46
C ASN A 185 8.41 -11.78 0.58
N GLY A 186 9.19 -12.82 0.38
CA GLY A 186 8.74 -14.07 -0.27
C GLY A 186 8.72 -14.05 -1.80
N THR A 187 9.10 -12.95 -2.45
CA THR A 187 9.23 -12.88 -3.91
C THR A 187 10.66 -13.17 -4.37
N GLU A 188 10.86 -13.42 -5.66
CA GLU A 188 12.17 -13.72 -6.25
C GLU A 188 13.20 -12.58 -6.12
N ILE A 189 12.71 -11.34 -6.02
CA ILE A 189 13.54 -10.13 -5.89
C ILE A 189 13.54 -9.55 -4.46
N SER A 190 13.02 -10.29 -3.49
CA SER A 190 13.03 -9.92 -2.07
C SER A 190 14.29 -10.41 -1.37
N ASN A 191 14.58 -9.84 -0.19
CA ASN A 191 15.58 -10.44 0.69
C ASN A 191 15.23 -11.91 0.98
N LEU A 192 16.21 -12.78 0.87
CA LEU A 192 16.02 -14.20 1.12
C LEU A 192 15.80 -14.42 2.62
N GLY A 193 14.58 -14.82 2.96
CA GLY A 193 14.23 -15.25 4.32
C GLY A 193 14.53 -16.73 4.53
N GLY A 194 14.99 -17.12 5.72
CA GLY A 194 14.91 -18.51 6.14
C GLY A 194 13.44 -18.92 6.30
N ALA A 195 13.12 -20.18 6.03
CA ALA A 195 11.79 -20.72 6.31
C ALA A 195 11.44 -20.47 7.78
N SER A 196 10.42 -19.66 8.03
CA SER A 196 9.92 -19.44 9.38
C SER A 196 9.09 -20.66 9.78
N MET A 197 9.35 -21.22 10.97
CA MET A 197 8.45 -22.24 11.51
C MET A 197 7.10 -21.59 11.80
N SER A 198 6.02 -22.16 11.28
CA SER A 198 4.67 -21.68 11.54
C SER A 198 4.35 -21.78 13.03
N LEU A 199 3.84 -20.70 13.61
CA LEU A 199 3.34 -20.69 15.00
C LEU A 199 2.00 -21.43 15.05
N ASP A 200 1.88 -22.39 15.96
CA ASP A 200 0.58 -23.00 16.28
C ASP A 200 -0.26 -22.02 17.12
N THR A 201 -1.04 -21.20 16.44
CA THR A 201 -1.90 -20.20 17.09
C THR A 201 -3.02 -20.82 17.90
N LYS A 202 -3.46 -22.04 17.54
CA LYS A 202 -4.52 -22.78 18.25
C LYS A 202 -4.09 -23.24 19.63
N ALA A 203 -2.79 -23.40 19.85
CA ALA A 203 -2.24 -23.76 21.17
C ALA A 203 -2.20 -22.56 22.16
N ILE A 204 -2.56 -21.36 21.73
CA ILE A 204 -2.57 -20.17 22.58
C ILE A 204 -3.93 -20.03 23.27
N GLU A 205 -4.03 -20.51 24.50
CA GLU A 205 -5.27 -20.52 25.28
C GLU A 205 -5.66 -19.16 25.86
N ASP A 206 -4.71 -18.25 26.10
CA ASP A 206 -4.99 -16.90 26.62
C ASP A 206 -5.69 -16.05 25.54
N PRO A 207 -6.98 -15.70 25.72
CA PRO A 207 -7.75 -14.97 24.73
C PRO A 207 -7.21 -13.58 24.45
N ILE A 208 -6.60 -12.92 25.45
CA ILE A 208 -6.00 -11.58 25.28
C ILE A 208 -4.73 -11.67 24.43
N LYS A 209 -3.88 -12.66 24.71
CA LYS A 209 -2.67 -12.90 23.94
C LYS A 209 -3.01 -13.27 22.51
N HIS A 210 -3.98 -14.16 22.31
CA HIS A 210 -4.43 -14.59 20.98
C HIS A 210 -5.01 -13.42 20.18
N ALA A 211 -5.92 -12.63 20.78
CA ALA A 211 -6.58 -11.51 20.13
C ALA A 211 -5.59 -10.47 19.57
N THR A 212 -4.41 -10.33 20.17
CA THR A 212 -3.41 -9.33 19.78
C THR A 212 -2.32 -9.86 18.84
N LEU A 213 -2.34 -11.14 18.47
CA LEU A 213 -1.35 -11.73 17.55
C LEU A 213 -1.21 -11.00 16.22
N PRO A 214 -2.30 -10.51 15.57
CA PRO A 214 -2.18 -9.83 14.28
C PRO A 214 -1.36 -8.53 14.32
N LEU A 215 -1.17 -7.96 15.51
CA LEU A 215 -0.48 -6.69 15.70
C LEU A 215 1.05 -6.85 15.73
N PRO A 216 1.80 -5.82 15.34
CA PRO A 216 3.20 -5.65 15.71
C PRO A 216 3.38 -5.74 17.23
N GLU A 217 4.53 -6.25 17.67
CA GLU A 217 4.78 -6.54 19.09
C GLU A 217 4.67 -5.32 20.01
N ASP A 218 5.13 -4.17 19.54
CA ASP A 218 5.09 -2.90 20.27
C ASP A 218 3.68 -2.37 20.50
N LEU A 219 2.69 -2.74 19.67
CA LEU A 219 1.31 -2.32 19.81
C LEU A 219 0.48 -3.26 20.70
N ARG A 220 0.87 -4.53 20.81
CA ARG A 220 0.12 -5.57 21.55
C ARG A 220 -0.20 -5.24 23.00
N PRO A 221 0.74 -4.70 23.81
CA PRO A 221 0.48 -4.42 25.24
C PRO A 221 -0.55 -3.30 25.47
N TYR A 222 -0.73 -2.42 24.48
CA TYR A 222 -1.52 -1.19 24.61
C TYR A 222 -2.89 -1.24 23.91
N ALA A 223 -3.15 -2.24 23.08
CA ALA A 223 -4.43 -2.41 22.40
C ALA A 223 -5.54 -2.80 23.39
N ALA A 224 -6.73 -2.26 23.21
CA ALA A 224 -7.92 -2.80 23.88
C ALA A 224 -8.20 -4.22 23.40
N VAL A 225 -8.74 -5.06 24.29
CA VAL A 225 -9.26 -6.38 23.92
C VAL A 225 -10.69 -6.49 24.39
N ILE A 226 -11.58 -6.81 23.47
CA ILE A 226 -13.02 -6.94 23.70
C ILE A 226 -13.54 -8.29 23.24
N ASP A 227 -14.67 -8.63 23.79
CA ASP A 227 -15.53 -9.74 23.40
C ASP A 227 -16.99 -9.29 23.33
N TYR A 228 -17.89 -10.14 22.89
CA TYR A 228 -19.34 -9.94 22.93
C TYR A 228 -20.01 -11.15 23.57
N ASP A 229 -21.07 -10.91 24.34
CA ASP A 229 -21.94 -11.98 24.82
C ASP A 229 -22.93 -12.44 23.74
N ASP A 230 -23.77 -13.44 24.09
CA ASP A 230 -24.75 -14.02 23.17
C ASP A 230 -25.84 -13.01 22.73
N GLU A 231 -26.05 -11.94 23.52
CA GLU A 231 -26.96 -10.83 23.20
C GLU A 231 -26.26 -9.71 22.41
N GLY A 232 -24.98 -9.88 22.06
CA GLY A 232 -24.20 -8.90 21.31
C GLY A 232 -23.76 -7.69 22.14
N ASN A 233 -23.75 -7.78 23.48
CA ASN A 233 -23.25 -6.70 24.33
C ASN A 233 -21.74 -6.82 24.49
N ARG A 234 -21.06 -5.68 24.43
CA ARG A 234 -19.61 -5.58 24.57
C ARG A 234 -19.13 -5.94 25.98
N LYS A 235 -18.12 -6.79 26.04
CA LYS A 235 -17.30 -7.09 27.22
C LYS A 235 -15.88 -6.59 27.00
N VAL A 236 -15.36 -5.73 27.88
CA VAL A 236 -13.97 -5.29 27.85
C VAL A 236 -13.11 -6.23 28.68
N LEU A 237 -12.28 -7.04 28.02
CA LEU A 237 -11.35 -7.96 28.68
C LEU A 237 -10.06 -7.25 29.11
N ARG A 238 -9.61 -6.29 28.32
CA ARG A 238 -8.48 -5.42 28.63
C ARG A 238 -8.75 -4.01 28.07
N PRO A 239 -8.69 -2.93 28.91
CA PRO A 239 -8.77 -1.57 28.41
C PRO A 239 -7.52 -1.20 27.58
N GLY A 240 -7.71 -0.42 26.50
CA GLY A 240 -6.63 0.03 25.64
C GLY A 240 -6.05 1.38 26.01
N ARG A 241 -4.81 1.63 25.57
CA ARG A 241 -4.11 2.92 25.72
C ARG A 241 -3.69 3.53 24.38
N ASN A 242 -3.78 2.77 23.28
CA ASN A 242 -3.54 3.25 21.92
C ASN A 242 -4.87 3.30 21.13
N ALA A 243 -4.79 3.64 19.84
CA ALA A 243 -5.96 3.75 18.97
C ALA A 243 -6.52 2.40 18.49
N ILE A 244 -6.02 1.25 18.99
CA ILE A 244 -6.38 -0.06 18.49
C ILE A 244 -7.28 -0.81 19.45
N GLU A 245 -8.25 -1.48 18.88
CA GLU A 245 -9.12 -2.45 19.56
C GLU A 245 -9.06 -3.79 18.84
N CYS A 246 -8.85 -4.86 19.58
CA CYS A 246 -8.82 -6.23 19.11
C CYS A 246 -10.03 -6.98 19.62
N ARG A 247 -10.63 -7.77 18.76
CA ARG A 247 -11.69 -8.69 19.11
C ARG A 247 -11.09 -10.08 19.38
N VAL A 248 -11.58 -10.78 20.39
CA VAL A 248 -11.19 -12.18 20.62
C VAL A 248 -11.46 -13.00 19.35
N ARG A 249 -10.77 -14.12 19.26
CA ARG A 249 -10.94 -15.07 18.17
C ARG A 249 -12.40 -15.52 18.05
N ASP A 250 -12.90 -15.49 16.85
CA ASP A 250 -14.18 -16.10 16.52
C ASP A 250 -14.00 -17.62 16.40
N GLU A 251 -14.63 -18.37 17.30
CA GLU A 251 -14.46 -19.84 17.40
C GLU A 251 -15.02 -20.58 16.18
N GLN A 252 -15.97 -20.00 15.46
CA GLN A 252 -16.58 -20.64 14.28
C GLN A 252 -15.72 -20.50 13.03
N THR A 253 -15.06 -19.34 12.90
CA THR A 253 -14.33 -18.97 11.67
C THR A 253 -12.82 -18.93 11.84
N GLY A 254 -12.28 -19.09 13.06
CA GLY A 254 -10.86 -18.94 13.35
C GLY A 254 -10.33 -17.52 13.05
N PHE A 255 -11.22 -16.53 13.00
CA PHE A 255 -10.88 -15.17 12.60
C PHE A 255 -10.60 -14.27 13.80
N THR A 256 -9.42 -13.66 13.80
CA THR A 256 -9.01 -12.65 14.78
C THR A 256 -8.78 -11.33 14.06
N ARG A 257 -9.29 -10.24 14.62
CA ARG A 257 -9.12 -8.91 14.01
C ARG A 257 -8.84 -7.84 15.06
N CYS A 258 -7.94 -6.92 14.69
CA CYS A 258 -7.75 -5.65 15.36
C CYS A 258 -8.05 -4.52 14.38
N TYR A 259 -8.54 -3.39 14.86
CA TYR A 259 -8.96 -2.27 14.04
C TYR A 259 -8.83 -0.96 14.82
N HIS A 260 -8.91 0.16 14.12
CA HIS A 260 -8.93 1.47 14.76
C HIS A 260 -10.18 1.60 15.63
N ARG A 261 -10.03 2.03 16.91
CA ARG A 261 -11.11 2.06 17.91
C ARG A 261 -12.32 2.89 17.53
N SER A 262 -12.21 3.84 16.57
CA SER A 262 -13.38 4.57 16.06
C SER A 262 -14.42 3.65 15.39
N LEU A 263 -14.02 2.43 14.97
CA LEU A 263 -14.93 1.41 14.48
C LEU A 263 -15.66 0.64 15.60
N GLY A 264 -15.41 0.96 16.87
CA GLY A 264 -16.02 0.28 18.00
C GLY A 264 -17.56 0.33 17.94
N ALA A 265 -18.16 1.50 17.75
CA ALA A 265 -19.61 1.66 17.65
C ALA A 265 -20.21 0.85 16.48
N GLU A 266 -19.52 0.83 15.33
CA GLU A 266 -19.92 0.00 14.19
C GLU A 266 -19.86 -1.49 14.51
N THR A 267 -18.81 -1.91 15.21
CA THR A 267 -18.64 -3.31 15.60
C THR A 267 -19.67 -3.74 16.63
N ASP A 268 -20.04 -2.83 17.55
CA ASP A 268 -21.12 -3.04 18.53
C ASP A 268 -22.48 -3.20 17.82
N MET A 269 -22.78 -2.33 16.87
CA MET A 269 -23.99 -2.44 16.05
C MET A 269 -24.04 -3.77 15.30
N GLN A 270 -22.93 -4.17 14.66
CA GLN A 270 -22.85 -5.46 13.96
C GLN A 270 -23.11 -6.64 14.91
N ALA A 271 -22.50 -6.64 16.12
CA ALA A 271 -22.67 -7.71 17.08
C ALA A 271 -24.13 -7.84 17.54
N LYS A 272 -24.81 -6.73 17.83
CA LYS A 272 -26.23 -6.70 18.21
C LYS A 272 -27.13 -7.22 17.12
N LEU A 273 -26.97 -6.73 15.89
CA LEU A 273 -27.80 -7.16 14.76
C LEU A 273 -27.62 -8.66 14.47
N MET A 274 -26.39 -9.17 14.61
CA MET A 274 -26.15 -10.61 14.47
C MET A 274 -26.78 -11.43 15.59
N ALA A 275 -26.72 -10.97 16.83
CA ALA A 275 -27.40 -11.60 17.95
C ALA A 275 -28.94 -11.60 17.79
N GLU A 276 -29.51 -10.61 17.13
CA GLU A 276 -30.93 -10.54 16.72
C GLU A 276 -31.26 -11.49 15.56
N GLY A 277 -30.30 -12.23 15.01
CA GLY A 277 -30.47 -13.17 13.91
C GLY A 277 -30.52 -12.55 12.52
N LYS A 278 -30.04 -11.29 12.37
CA LYS A 278 -29.94 -10.63 11.05
C LYS A 278 -28.89 -11.31 10.18
N THR A 279 -29.19 -11.39 8.90
CA THR A 279 -28.24 -11.85 7.89
C THR A 279 -27.10 -10.84 7.69
N MET A 280 -25.93 -11.29 7.22
CA MET A 280 -24.80 -10.39 6.93
C MET A 280 -25.17 -9.28 5.95
N GLN A 281 -26.10 -9.53 4.99
CA GLN A 281 -26.56 -8.53 4.05
C GLN A 281 -27.36 -7.42 4.76
N GLU A 282 -28.26 -7.78 5.69
CA GLU A 282 -29.04 -6.83 6.48
C GLU A 282 -28.12 -6.03 7.42
N VAL A 283 -27.12 -6.68 8.03
CA VAL A 283 -26.12 -6.00 8.86
C VAL A 283 -25.32 -4.97 8.05
N PHE A 284 -24.85 -5.32 6.87
CA PHE A 284 -24.11 -4.37 6.02
C PHE A 284 -24.99 -3.21 5.53
N ALA A 285 -26.27 -3.45 5.23
CA ALA A 285 -27.20 -2.40 4.86
C ALA A 285 -27.42 -1.41 6.01
N ALA A 286 -27.71 -1.93 7.22
CA ALA A 286 -27.92 -1.08 8.42
C ALA A 286 -26.67 -0.26 8.78
N VAL A 287 -25.47 -0.86 8.70
CA VAL A 287 -24.21 -0.15 8.91
C VAL A 287 -24.00 0.92 7.84
N GLY A 288 -24.37 0.63 6.58
CA GLY A 288 -24.30 1.60 5.48
C GLY A 288 -25.18 2.82 5.77
N GLU A 289 -26.44 2.61 6.13
CA GLU A 289 -27.38 3.67 6.50
C GLU A 289 -26.89 4.51 7.69
N ALA A 290 -26.36 3.85 8.74
CA ALA A 290 -25.81 4.53 9.91
C ALA A 290 -24.59 5.39 9.61
N ARG A 291 -23.76 4.99 8.64
CA ARG A 291 -22.65 5.81 8.13
C ARG A 291 -23.14 7.01 7.32
N GLU A 292 -24.11 6.80 6.44
CA GLU A 292 -24.68 7.85 5.59
C GLU A 292 -25.41 8.91 6.43
N SER A 293 -26.10 8.50 7.51
CA SER A 293 -26.76 9.41 8.46
C SER A 293 -25.80 10.15 9.40
N GLY A 294 -24.51 9.74 9.45
CA GLY A 294 -23.51 10.30 10.36
C GLY A 294 -23.59 9.76 11.80
N GLU A 295 -24.40 8.74 12.07
CA GLU A 295 -24.46 8.05 13.36
C GLU A 295 -23.14 7.32 13.66
N LEU A 296 -22.50 6.74 12.64
CA LEU A 296 -21.20 6.09 12.73
C LEU A 296 -20.10 6.99 12.18
N THR A 297 -19.10 7.27 13.00
CA THR A 297 -17.91 8.02 12.57
C THR A 297 -16.97 7.10 11.81
N PRO A 298 -16.55 7.45 10.56
CA PRO A 298 -15.60 6.66 9.82
C PRO A 298 -14.22 6.69 10.51
N PRO A 299 -13.40 5.63 10.34
CA PRO A 299 -12.03 5.64 10.83
C PRO A 299 -11.19 6.67 10.05
N PRO A 300 -10.11 7.18 10.64
CA PRO A 300 -9.19 8.09 9.94
C PRO A 300 -8.68 7.49 8.62
N LEU A 301 -8.54 8.36 7.61
CA LEU A 301 -7.90 7.99 6.35
C LEU A 301 -6.49 7.44 6.61
N GLY A 302 -6.13 6.33 5.99
CA GLY A 302 -4.86 5.64 6.20
C GLY A 302 -4.82 4.71 7.41
N SER A 303 -5.86 4.67 8.28
CA SER A 303 -5.88 3.77 9.44
C SER A 303 -5.77 2.30 9.04
N LEU A 304 -5.08 1.50 9.87
CA LEU A 304 -4.87 0.06 9.64
C LEU A 304 -5.90 -0.79 10.39
N ALA A 305 -6.28 -1.89 9.73
CA ALA A 305 -6.89 -3.05 10.35
C ALA A 305 -5.97 -4.26 10.16
N TYR A 306 -5.90 -5.09 11.17
CA TYR A 306 -5.01 -6.25 11.26
C TYR A 306 -5.86 -7.50 11.37
N ARG A 307 -5.61 -8.49 10.52
CA ARG A 307 -6.41 -9.71 10.40
C ARG A 307 -5.54 -10.94 10.49
N LEU A 308 -5.97 -11.91 11.27
CA LEU A 308 -5.39 -13.25 11.34
C LEU A 308 -6.48 -14.28 11.08
N TYR A 309 -6.23 -15.19 10.15
CA TYR A 309 -7.06 -16.37 9.87
C TYR A 309 -6.26 -17.62 10.16
N GLU A 310 -6.90 -18.62 10.72
CA GLU A 310 -6.26 -19.90 11.03
C GLU A 310 -6.51 -20.98 9.98
N GLU A 311 -7.38 -20.68 9.01
CA GLU A 311 -7.71 -21.59 7.91
C GLU A 311 -6.71 -21.49 6.76
N ASP A 312 -6.35 -22.62 6.16
CA ASP A 312 -5.32 -22.69 5.12
C ASP A 312 -5.77 -22.14 3.77
N ASP A 313 -7.08 -22.01 3.54
CA ASP A 313 -7.66 -21.41 2.33
C ASP A 313 -7.79 -19.87 2.40
N ARG A 314 -7.27 -19.27 3.48
CA ARG A 314 -7.28 -17.82 3.74
C ARG A 314 -5.87 -17.26 3.82
N LEU A 315 -5.76 -15.94 3.57
CA LEU A 315 -4.54 -15.20 3.88
C LEU A 315 -4.39 -15.13 5.39
N LYS A 316 -3.43 -15.88 5.94
CA LYS A 316 -3.28 -16.00 7.39
C LYS A 316 -3.04 -14.68 8.08
N LEU A 317 -2.07 -13.90 7.62
CA LEU A 317 -1.80 -12.56 8.17
C LEU A 317 -1.99 -11.50 7.08
N LEU A 318 -2.98 -10.64 7.29
CA LEU A 318 -3.37 -9.61 6.32
C LEU A 318 -3.60 -8.28 7.03
N TRP A 319 -2.93 -7.24 6.57
CA TRP A 319 -3.21 -5.87 7.01
C TRP A 319 -4.02 -5.14 5.94
N VAL A 320 -4.87 -4.23 6.36
CA VAL A 320 -5.78 -3.50 5.47
C VAL A 320 -5.72 -2.02 5.81
N MET A 321 -5.26 -1.19 4.87
CA MET A 321 -5.24 0.26 5.02
C MET A 321 -6.49 0.87 4.40
N ARG A 322 -7.19 1.70 5.13
CA ARG A 322 -8.40 2.40 4.68
C ARG A 322 -8.06 3.62 3.83
N LEU A 323 -8.59 3.64 2.62
CA LEU A 323 -8.39 4.73 1.63
C LEU A 323 -9.75 5.10 0.99
N PRO A 324 -10.75 5.55 1.77
CA PRO A 324 -12.10 5.80 1.25
C PRO A 324 -12.07 6.77 0.07
N ASN A 325 -12.83 6.42 -0.98
CA ASN A 325 -12.97 7.14 -2.25
C ASN A 325 -11.68 7.25 -3.10
N ALA A 326 -10.58 6.62 -2.68
CA ALA A 326 -9.36 6.65 -3.47
C ALA A 326 -9.49 5.85 -4.77
N MET A 327 -8.90 6.38 -5.83
CA MET A 327 -8.74 5.71 -7.12
C MET A 327 -7.31 5.15 -7.23
N ALA A 328 -7.18 3.93 -7.70
CA ALA A 328 -5.87 3.29 -7.86
C ALA A 328 -4.97 4.08 -8.82
N ALA A 329 -5.55 4.65 -9.87
CA ALA A 329 -4.85 5.47 -10.86
C ALA A 329 -4.20 6.71 -10.23
N ASP A 330 -4.90 7.42 -9.35
CA ASP A 330 -4.38 8.64 -8.70
C ASP A 330 -3.21 8.34 -7.76
N LEU A 331 -3.24 7.15 -7.13
CA LEU A 331 -2.27 6.73 -6.14
C LEU A 331 -1.13 5.86 -6.69
N GLY A 332 -1.21 5.45 -7.96
CA GLY A 332 -0.25 4.55 -8.56
C GLY A 332 -0.31 3.12 -8.01
N MET A 333 -1.50 2.65 -7.58
CA MET A 333 -1.68 1.34 -6.94
C MET A 333 -2.12 0.26 -7.94
N PRO A 334 -1.72 -1.01 -7.76
CA PRO A 334 -2.24 -2.13 -8.52
C PRO A 334 -3.65 -2.51 -8.04
N THR A 335 -4.48 -3.00 -8.94
CA THR A 335 -5.83 -3.53 -8.65
C THR A 335 -5.94 -5.03 -8.91
N GLY A 336 -4.94 -5.64 -9.53
CA GLY A 336 -4.86 -7.07 -9.77
C GLY A 336 -4.84 -7.86 -8.46
N SER A 337 -5.82 -8.77 -8.27
CA SER A 337 -5.90 -9.57 -7.04
C SER A 337 -4.65 -10.42 -6.86
N GLN A 338 -4.03 -10.31 -5.70
CA GLN A 338 -2.85 -11.10 -5.31
C GLN A 338 -3.23 -12.25 -4.34
N ARG A 339 -4.52 -12.62 -4.30
CA ARG A 339 -5.00 -13.64 -3.35
C ARG A 339 -4.25 -14.96 -3.48
N ASP A 340 -4.15 -15.51 -4.67
CA ASP A 340 -3.56 -16.83 -4.88
C ASP A 340 -2.05 -16.83 -4.59
N ALA A 341 -1.33 -15.81 -5.05
CA ALA A 341 0.07 -15.61 -4.70
C ALA A 341 0.27 -15.42 -3.18
N SER A 342 -0.68 -14.75 -2.51
CA SER A 342 -0.63 -14.55 -1.05
C SER A 342 -0.81 -15.86 -0.28
N LEU A 343 -1.65 -16.77 -0.77
CA LEU A 343 -1.79 -18.12 -0.19
C LEU A 343 -0.48 -18.93 -0.31
N GLU A 344 0.36 -18.58 -1.27
CA GLU A 344 1.70 -19.15 -1.45
C GLU A 344 2.81 -18.41 -0.68
N GLY A 345 2.45 -17.38 0.10
CA GLY A 345 3.41 -16.56 0.83
C GLY A 345 4.21 -15.58 -0.07
N LYS A 346 3.70 -15.25 -1.26
CA LYS A 346 4.35 -14.39 -2.28
C LYS A 346 3.53 -13.17 -2.68
N GLY A 347 2.35 -12.98 -2.08
CA GLY A 347 1.43 -11.92 -2.48
C GLY A 347 2.00 -10.53 -2.28
N LEU A 348 1.65 -9.64 -3.19
CA LEU A 348 1.96 -8.22 -3.16
C LEU A 348 0.74 -7.43 -2.67
N PRO A 349 0.89 -6.21 -2.15
CA PRO A 349 -0.26 -5.35 -1.86
C PRO A 349 -1.06 -5.02 -3.12
N TRP A 350 -2.39 -4.89 -2.97
CA TRP A 350 -3.30 -4.47 -4.05
C TRP A 350 -4.49 -3.70 -3.52
N MET A 351 -5.03 -2.80 -4.33
CA MET A 351 -6.19 -2.02 -3.98
C MET A 351 -7.49 -2.75 -4.30
N MET A 352 -8.45 -2.64 -3.40
CA MET A 352 -9.81 -3.16 -3.60
C MET A 352 -10.85 -2.05 -3.45
N ARG A 353 -11.96 -2.18 -4.22
CA ARG A 353 -13.12 -1.31 -4.16
C ARG A 353 -12.78 0.17 -4.39
N GLU A 354 -11.84 0.45 -5.29
CA GLU A 354 -11.49 1.82 -5.66
C GLU A 354 -12.71 2.69 -5.97
N GLY A 355 -12.63 3.98 -5.71
CA GLY A 355 -13.71 4.95 -5.95
C GLY A 355 -14.91 4.83 -5.03
N THR A 356 -14.90 3.91 -4.05
CA THR A 356 -16.00 3.75 -3.09
C THR A 356 -15.59 4.17 -1.68
N SER A 357 -16.57 4.44 -0.81
CA SER A 357 -16.33 4.72 0.62
C SER A 357 -15.64 3.56 1.37
N SER A 358 -15.60 2.38 0.77
CA SER A 358 -14.93 1.19 1.32
C SER A 358 -13.62 0.84 0.59
N ALA A 359 -13.07 1.73 -0.22
CA ALA A 359 -11.78 1.54 -0.87
C ALA A 359 -10.66 1.31 0.17
N HIS A 360 -9.78 0.37 -0.12
CA HIS A 360 -8.70 -0.01 0.81
C HIS A 360 -7.57 -0.75 0.10
N LEU A 361 -6.36 -0.62 0.66
CA LEU A 361 -5.18 -1.39 0.26
C LEU A 361 -5.09 -2.66 1.10
N MET A 362 -5.05 -3.80 0.44
CA MET A 362 -4.74 -5.11 1.04
C MET A 362 -3.23 -5.27 1.10
N ILE A 363 -2.69 -5.63 2.26
CA ILE A 363 -1.25 -5.81 2.49
C ILE A 363 -1.04 -7.22 3.06
N PRO A 364 -0.81 -8.24 2.21
CA PRO A 364 -0.47 -9.56 2.70
C PRO A 364 0.89 -9.54 3.38
N ILE A 365 0.96 -10.11 4.57
CA ILE A 365 2.20 -10.21 5.32
C ILE A 365 2.79 -11.59 5.09
N ASN A 366 3.97 -11.62 4.48
CA ASN A 366 4.68 -12.85 4.13
C ASN A 366 5.94 -13.01 4.98
N GLY A 367 6.47 -14.23 5.05
CA GLY A 367 7.77 -14.54 5.65
C GLY A 367 7.81 -14.58 7.18
N THR A 368 6.70 -14.31 7.87
CA THR A 368 6.62 -14.38 9.34
C THR A 368 6.09 -15.75 9.80
N GLU A 369 6.22 -16.05 11.09
CA GLU A 369 5.67 -17.27 11.69
C GLU A 369 4.14 -17.36 11.66
N LEU A 370 3.44 -16.25 11.44
CA LEU A 370 1.98 -16.16 11.32
C LEU A 370 1.50 -16.11 9.85
N SER A 371 2.40 -16.15 8.88
CA SER A 371 2.08 -16.01 7.46
C SER A 371 1.74 -17.36 6.82
N ASN A 372 1.15 -17.28 5.61
CA ASN A 372 1.10 -18.44 4.74
C ASN A 372 2.54 -18.86 4.40
N SER A 373 2.79 -20.15 4.46
CA SER A 373 4.06 -20.77 4.03
C SER A 373 3.73 -22.05 3.26
N LYS A 374 4.42 -22.26 2.16
CA LYS A 374 4.50 -23.59 1.51
C LYS A 374 5.81 -24.24 1.81
#